data_fe29d56bf1d488cfe5afc6ef80579f5c
#
_entry.id   fe29d56bf1d488cfe5afc6ef80579f5c
#
_cell.length_a   1.000
_cell.length_b   1.000
_cell.length_c   1.000
_cell.angle_alpha   90.00
_cell.angle_beta   90.00
_cell.angle_gamma   90.00
#
_symmetry.space_group_name_H-M   'P 1'
#
loop_
_entity.id
_entity.type
_entity.pdbx_description
1 polymer ?
#
loop_
_entity_poly.entity_id
_entity_poly.type
_entity_poly.pdbx_seq_one_letter_code
_entity_poly.pdbx_strand_id
1 'polypeptide(L)'
;MPWVYLFVAGVMEWGWPIGLKFASQAQHRPWAIPLAIVSIVLSGWFLLLAQRTIPIGTAYAVWTGIGAVGTFVLGIIFLGEAAQLARFFFVGLIVVGIAGLKWAS
;
A
#
# COMPACT_ATOMS: atom_id res chain seq x y z
N MET A 1 -15.13 -12.61 -1.72
CA MET A 1 -14.38 -11.70 -2.61
C MET A 1 -12.95 -11.47 -2.12
N PRO A 2 -12.12 -12.51 -2.12
CA PRO A 2 -10.77 -12.39 -1.53
C PRO A 2 -9.90 -11.35 -2.21
N TRP A 3 -10.00 -11.17 -3.53
CA TRP A 3 -9.20 -10.18 -4.23
C TRP A 3 -9.64 -8.75 -3.93
N VAL A 4 -10.94 -8.55 -3.65
CA VAL A 4 -11.43 -7.23 -3.20
C VAL A 4 -10.86 -6.91 -1.82
N TYR A 5 -10.86 -7.86 -0.90
CA TYR A 5 -10.24 -7.66 0.41
C TYR A 5 -8.75 -7.33 0.29
N LEU A 6 -8.07 -8.03 -0.62
CA LEU A 6 -6.63 -7.80 -0.83
C LEU A 6 -6.36 -6.41 -1.39
N PHE A 7 -7.17 -5.97 -2.35
CA PHE A 7 -7.04 -4.62 -2.91
C PHE A 7 -7.28 -3.56 -1.83
N VAL A 8 -8.35 -3.71 -1.04
CA VAL A 8 -8.66 -2.79 0.05
C VAL A 8 -7.54 -2.77 1.08
N ALA A 9 -6.98 -3.93 1.42
CA ALA A 9 -5.85 -4.02 2.33
C ALA A 9 -4.65 -3.23 1.82
N GLY A 10 -4.35 -3.36 0.52
CA GLY A 10 -3.26 -2.62 -0.11
C GLY A 10 -3.47 -1.12 -0.08
N VAL A 11 -4.71 -0.67 -0.32
CA VAL A 11 -5.06 0.76 -0.25
C VAL A 11 -4.94 1.28 1.19
N MET A 12 -5.41 0.51 2.17
CA MET A 12 -5.28 0.88 3.58
C MET A 12 -3.82 0.96 4.02
N GLU A 13 -2.94 0.20 3.36
CA GLU A 13 -1.51 0.23 3.64
C GLU A 13 -0.87 1.58 3.32
N TRP A 14 -1.49 2.40 2.48
CA TRP A 14 -0.95 3.72 2.13
C TRP A 14 -0.94 4.68 3.32
N GLY A 15 -1.87 4.50 4.24
CA GLY A 15 -2.08 5.46 5.33
C GLY A 15 -0.93 5.54 6.32
N TRP A 16 -0.28 4.42 6.65
CA TRP A 16 0.74 4.47 7.68
C TRP A 16 2.07 5.07 7.20
N PRO A 17 2.57 4.79 5.97
CA PRO A 17 3.79 5.47 5.53
C PRO A 17 3.60 6.98 5.38
N ILE A 18 2.47 7.39 4.81
CA ILE A 18 2.14 8.81 4.64
C ILE A 18 1.92 9.46 6.00
N GLY A 19 1.18 8.78 6.89
CA GLY A 19 0.96 9.27 8.24
C GLY A 19 2.25 9.48 9.01
N LEU A 20 3.18 8.52 8.94
CA LEU A 20 4.47 8.65 9.61
C LEU A 20 5.29 9.80 9.04
N LYS A 21 5.23 10.03 7.73
CA LYS A 21 5.93 11.14 7.11
C LYS A 21 5.41 12.48 7.64
N PHE A 22 4.08 12.64 7.74
CA PHE A 22 3.50 13.85 8.32
C PHE A 22 3.76 13.93 9.83
N ALA A 23 3.81 12.82 10.54
CA ALA A 23 4.07 12.79 11.98
C ALA A 23 5.50 13.24 12.33
N SER A 24 6.42 13.28 11.35
CA SER A 24 7.76 13.82 11.57
C SER A 24 7.71 15.31 11.93
N GLN A 25 6.63 16.00 11.58
CA GLN A 25 6.38 17.38 11.97
C GLN A 25 5.40 17.40 13.16
N ALA A 26 5.79 18.03 14.26
CA ALA A 26 5.03 18.02 15.51
C ALA A 26 3.58 18.50 15.33
N GLN A 27 3.36 19.49 14.44
CA GLN A 27 2.05 20.08 14.22
C GLN A 27 1.03 19.09 13.61
N HIS A 28 1.51 18.05 12.94
CA HIS A 28 0.65 17.04 12.29
C HIS A 28 0.43 15.78 13.14
N ARG A 29 1.22 15.59 14.21
CA ARG A 29 1.16 14.37 15.02
C ARG A 29 -0.19 14.03 15.60
N PRO A 30 -1.01 15.01 16.06
CA PRO A 30 -2.30 14.68 16.67
C PRO A 30 -3.24 13.90 15.75
N TRP A 31 -3.14 14.11 14.42
CA TRP A 31 -3.97 13.38 13.46
C TRP A 31 -3.18 12.31 12.70
N ALA A 32 -1.87 12.53 12.49
CA ALA A 32 -1.05 11.65 11.65
C ALA A 32 -0.76 10.31 12.33
N ILE A 33 -0.49 10.30 13.64
CA ILE A 33 -0.22 9.07 14.36
C ILE A 33 -1.48 8.20 14.46
N PRO A 34 -2.67 8.73 14.86
CA PRO A 34 -3.89 7.93 14.82
C PRO A 34 -4.21 7.40 13.43
N LEU A 35 -4.00 8.18 12.39
CA LEU A 35 -4.20 7.75 11.00
C LEU A 35 -3.32 6.54 10.67
N ALA A 36 -2.04 6.61 11.03
CA ALA A 36 -1.10 5.51 10.78
C ALA A 36 -1.54 4.23 11.50
N ILE A 37 -1.94 4.35 12.77
CA ILE A 37 -2.37 3.20 13.57
C ILE A 37 -3.63 2.57 12.99
N VAL A 38 -4.64 3.37 12.69
CA VAL A 38 -5.90 2.88 12.12
C VAL A 38 -5.64 2.20 10.77
N SER A 39 -4.81 2.80 9.94
CA SER A 39 -4.48 2.25 8.62
C SER A 39 -3.80 0.89 8.73
N ILE A 40 -2.84 0.73 9.64
CA ILE A 40 -2.15 -0.55 9.84
C ILE A 40 -3.14 -1.62 10.29
N VAL A 41 -4.01 -1.29 11.26
CA VAL A 41 -4.98 -2.24 11.79
C VAL A 41 -5.97 -2.68 10.71
N LEU A 42 -6.53 -1.73 9.96
CA LEU A 42 -7.48 -2.05 8.89
C LEU A 42 -6.80 -2.82 7.76
N SER A 43 -5.59 -2.44 7.39
CA SER A 43 -4.83 -3.14 6.36
C SER A 43 -4.60 -4.60 6.75
N GLY A 44 -4.14 -4.83 7.97
CA GLY A 44 -3.91 -6.18 8.47
C GLY A 44 -5.18 -7.02 8.55
N TRP A 45 -6.30 -6.40 8.94
CA TRP A 45 -7.58 -7.09 9.01
C TRP A 45 -8.04 -7.58 7.64
N PHE A 46 -8.00 -6.70 6.62
CA PHE A 46 -8.40 -7.09 5.27
C PHE A 46 -7.43 -8.08 4.65
N LEU A 47 -6.14 -7.98 4.97
CA LEU A 47 -5.18 -8.98 4.55
C LEU A 47 -5.49 -10.35 5.15
N LEU A 48 -5.86 -10.39 6.43
CA LEU A 48 -6.29 -11.62 7.10
C LEU A 48 -7.47 -12.25 6.36
N LEU A 49 -8.47 -11.46 5.99
CA LEU A 49 -9.62 -11.96 5.27
C LEU A 49 -9.24 -12.49 3.87
N ALA A 50 -8.33 -11.80 3.19
CA ALA A 50 -7.90 -12.21 1.85
C ALA A 50 -7.12 -13.52 1.88
N GLN A 51 -6.21 -13.69 2.83
CA GLN A 51 -5.33 -14.86 2.89
C GLN A 51 -6.03 -16.15 3.31
N ARG A 52 -7.29 -16.07 3.69
CA ARG A 52 -8.06 -17.26 3.97
C ARG A 52 -8.21 -18.15 2.75
N THR A 53 -8.26 -17.56 1.57
CA THR A 53 -8.44 -18.27 0.31
C THR A 53 -7.30 -18.06 -0.69
N ILE A 54 -6.55 -16.97 -0.57
CA ILE A 54 -5.39 -16.70 -1.42
C ILE A 54 -4.13 -17.17 -0.68
N PRO A 55 -3.22 -17.92 -1.35
CA PRO A 55 -1.97 -18.32 -0.71
C PRO A 55 -1.21 -17.11 -0.17
N ILE A 56 -0.63 -17.26 1.02
CA ILE A 56 0.00 -16.13 1.72
C ILE A 56 1.12 -15.47 0.90
N GLY A 57 1.90 -16.25 0.16
CA GLY A 57 2.95 -15.68 -0.68
C GLY A 57 2.41 -14.74 -1.74
N THR A 58 1.35 -15.15 -2.41
CA THR A 58 0.66 -14.32 -3.41
C THR A 58 0.00 -13.12 -2.76
N ALA A 59 -0.74 -13.36 -1.67
CA ALA A 59 -1.45 -12.29 -0.97
C ALA A 59 -0.49 -11.21 -0.46
N TYR A 60 0.63 -11.63 0.15
CA TYR A 60 1.60 -10.68 0.67
C TYR A 60 2.30 -9.90 -0.42
N ALA A 61 2.68 -10.55 -1.53
CA ALA A 61 3.32 -9.89 -2.66
C ALA A 61 2.41 -8.84 -3.28
N VAL A 62 1.14 -9.17 -3.49
CA VAL A 62 0.16 -8.23 -4.06
C VAL A 62 -0.13 -7.08 -3.09
N TRP A 63 -0.35 -7.39 -1.82
CA TRP A 63 -0.62 -6.40 -0.79
C TRP A 63 0.54 -5.41 -0.66
N THR A 64 1.77 -5.92 -0.56
CA THR A 64 2.96 -5.08 -0.48
C THR A 64 3.14 -4.25 -1.75
N GLY A 65 2.89 -4.85 -2.92
CA GLY A 65 3.02 -4.16 -4.20
C GLY A 65 2.02 -3.02 -4.35
N ILE A 66 0.75 -3.25 -4.01
CA ILE A 66 -0.28 -2.20 -4.07
C ILE A 66 0.08 -1.09 -3.08
N GLY A 67 0.51 -1.44 -1.88
CA GLY A 67 0.95 -0.48 -0.88
C GLY A 67 2.10 0.37 -1.37
N ALA A 68 3.11 -0.26 -1.97
CA ALA A 68 4.29 0.44 -2.49
C ALA A 68 3.93 1.38 -3.64
N VAL A 69 3.13 0.91 -4.60
CA VAL A 69 2.73 1.71 -5.77
C VAL A 69 1.93 2.94 -5.34
N GLY A 70 0.93 2.73 -4.49
CA GLY A 70 0.09 3.85 -4.03
C GLY A 70 0.87 4.85 -3.20
N THR A 71 1.72 4.39 -2.30
CA THR A 71 2.56 5.28 -1.48
C THR A 71 3.52 6.08 -2.35
N PHE A 72 4.07 5.45 -3.39
CA PHE A 72 4.93 6.14 -4.36
C PHE A 72 4.18 7.30 -5.05
N VAL A 73 2.96 7.01 -5.53
CA VAL A 73 2.14 8.04 -6.21
C VAL A 73 1.75 9.16 -5.24
N LEU A 74 1.31 8.80 -4.04
CA LEU A 74 0.92 9.79 -3.03
C LEU A 74 2.13 10.63 -2.57
N GLY A 75 3.31 10.03 -2.50
CA GLY A 75 4.53 10.74 -2.19
C GLY A 75 4.83 11.83 -3.21
N ILE A 76 4.62 11.54 -4.48
CA ILE A 76 4.79 12.54 -5.55
C ILE A 76 3.74 13.64 -5.43
N ILE A 77 2.48 13.28 -5.24
CA ILE A 77 1.37 14.24 -5.23
C ILE A 77 1.41 15.14 -3.99
N PHE A 78 1.57 14.54 -2.80
CA PHE A 78 1.39 15.25 -1.54
C PHE A 78 2.68 15.64 -0.84
N LEU A 79 3.79 14.97 -1.13
CA LEU A 79 5.05 15.18 -0.43
C LEU A 79 6.14 15.80 -1.31
N GLY A 80 5.82 16.09 -2.57
CA GLY A 80 6.75 16.72 -3.49
C GLY A 80 7.94 15.86 -3.88
N GLU A 81 7.81 14.54 -3.80
CA GLU A 81 8.89 13.64 -4.15
C GLU A 81 9.15 13.60 -5.65
N ALA A 82 10.36 13.22 -6.04
CA ALA A 82 10.78 13.28 -7.43
C ALA A 82 9.98 12.35 -8.35
N ALA A 83 9.49 12.88 -9.48
CA ALA A 83 8.74 12.13 -10.47
C ALA A 83 9.64 11.81 -11.67
N GLN A 84 10.67 10.99 -11.45
CA GLN A 84 11.61 10.61 -12.49
C GLN A 84 11.09 9.46 -13.33
N LEU A 85 11.35 9.50 -14.64
CA LEU A 85 10.88 8.47 -15.57
C LEU A 85 11.35 7.06 -15.18
N ALA A 86 12.61 6.93 -14.76
CA ALA A 86 13.15 5.64 -14.35
C ALA A 86 12.38 5.06 -13.15
N ARG A 87 11.97 5.91 -12.21
CA ARG A 87 11.19 5.46 -11.05
C ARG A 87 9.81 4.96 -11.48
N PHE A 88 9.15 5.65 -12.41
CA PHE A 88 7.87 5.20 -12.96
C PHE A 88 7.99 3.86 -13.68
N PHE A 89 9.09 3.67 -14.41
CA PHE A 89 9.35 2.41 -15.10
C PHE A 89 9.40 1.24 -14.11
N PHE A 90 10.16 1.38 -13.03
CA PHE A 90 10.31 0.29 -12.06
C PHE A 90 9.05 0.07 -11.22
N VAL A 91 8.31 1.11 -10.92
CA VAL A 91 6.99 0.97 -10.29
C VAL A 91 6.03 0.26 -11.24
N GLY A 92 6.12 0.54 -12.54
CA GLY A 92 5.35 -0.18 -13.56
C GLY A 92 5.63 -1.68 -13.56
N LEU A 93 6.87 -2.09 -13.31
CA LEU A 93 7.21 -3.52 -13.17
C LEU A 93 6.51 -4.15 -11.98
N ILE A 94 6.36 -3.43 -10.88
CA ILE A 94 5.61 -3.91 -9.71
C ILE A 94 4.15 -4.14 -10.10
N VAL A 95 3.53 -3.19 -10.80
CA VAL A 95 2.13 -3.31 -11.26
C VAL A 95 1.95 -4.51 -12.17
N VAL A 96 2.88 -4.70 -13.12
CA VAL A 96 2.85 -5.85 -14.03
C VAL A 96 2.99 -7.15 -13.25
N GLY A 97 3.86 -7.18 -12.24
CA GLY A 97 4.03 -8.34 -11.37
C GLY A 97 2.75 -8.70 -10.61
N ILE A 98 2.04 -7.69 -10.08
CA ILE A 98 0.75 -7.90 -9.40
C ILE A 98 -0.28 -8.50 -10.36
N ALA A 99 -0.40 -7.93 -11.54
CA ALA A 99 -1.34 -8.42 -12.55
C ALA A 99 -1.00 -9.85 -12.97
N GLY A 100 0.29 -10.14 -13.13
CA GLY A 100 0.75 -11.48 -13.47
C GLY A 100 0.46 -12.50 -12.39
N LEU A 101 0.65 -12.13 -11.11
CA LEU A 101 0.33 -13.02 -10.00
C LEU A 101 -1.15 -13.34 -9.94
N LYS A 102 -1.99 -12.35 -10.15
CA LYS A 102 -3.43 -12.58 -10.18
C LYS A 102 -3.81 -13.50 -11.34
N TRP A 103 -3.22 -13.28 -12.51
CA TRP A 103 -3.48 -14.10 -13.68
C TRP A 103 -3.00 -15.55 -13.48
N ALA A 104 -1.85 -15.73 -12.83
CA ALA A 104 -1.26 -17.05 -12.59
C ALA A 104 -1.90 -17.82 -11.42
N SER A 105 -2.77 -17.19 -10.69
CA SER A 105 -3.37 -17.78 -9.47
C SER A 105 -4.68 -18.48 -9.72
#